data_7c3a473c55df0f09fdcdeb92babb1c48
#
_entry.id   7c3a473c55df0f09fdcdeb92babb1c48
#
_cell.length_a   1.000
_cell.length_b   1.000
_cell.length_c   1.000
_cell.angle_alpha   90.00
_cell.angle_beta   90.00
_cell.angle_gamma   90.00
#
_symmetry.space_group_name_H-M   'P 1'
#
loop_
_entity.id
_entity.type
_entity.pdbx_description
1 polymer ?
#
loop_
_entity_poly.entity_id
_entity_poly.type
_entity_poly.pdbx_seq_one_letter_code
_entity_poly.pdbx_strand_id
1 'polypeptide(L)'
;MTAASPAKGLIALLRLPYWLMTGGLSVLTAFAITKTMIAPQTILLIFFSMAFITSAGFAINDYFDRESDAVIKPKRPIPAGTLSLKQVVAVSGVLFALGLVMAALINWFSFAIIAVDSLLLLVYSYMVKRKSGFAANILVGILTGTAFMYGQATITSPATVNLVSLSLYPIAFGTIGGNVLRDILSVDGDSKVGYPTLPQKIGRVSAAKVGALFFMLTGLLAPLPYFIGNFTIYYLPLILLWSVLLIYASIRLVTSASTVQNVRKYERIVTMSMILLPLALIAEAVLGGLL
;
A
#
# COMPACT_ATOMS: atom_id res chain seq x y z
N MET A 1 -33.45 13.26 3.76
CA MET A 1 -32.15 12.69 3.31
C MET A 1 -32.41 11.29 2.80
N THR A 2 -32.30 11.05 1.50
CA THR A 2 -32.45 9.71 0.94
C THR A 2 -31.34 8.81 1.51
N ALA A 3 -31.71 7.75 2.19
CA ALA A 3 -30.77 6.76 2.70
C ALA A 3 -29.92 6.26 1.52
N ALA A 4 -28.59 6.38 1.64
CA ALA A 4 -27.67 5.89 0.61
C ALA A 4 -27.88 4.38 0.47
N SER A 5 -28.00 3.88 -0.77
CA SER A 5 -28.33 2.47 -1.00
C SER A 5 -27.24 1.55 -0.46
N PRO A 6 -27.55 0.34 0.03
CA PRO A 6 -26.57 -0.65 0.48
C PRO A 6 -25.50 -0.96 -0.57
N ALA A 7 -25.85 -0.93 -1.86
CA ALA A 7 -24.90 -1.11 -2.96
C ALA A 7 -23.83 -0.03 -3.00
N LYS A 8 -24.19 1.24 -2.78
CA LYS A 8 -23.21 2.33 -2.66
C LYS A 8 -22.30 2.15 -1.45
N GLY A 9 -22.88 1.68 -0.33
CA GLY A 9 -22.10 1.35 0.87
C GLY A 9 -21.06 0.24 0.61
N LEU A 10 -21.45 -0.81 -0.12
CA LEU A 10 -20.57 -1.91 -0.48
C LEU A 10 -19.42 -1.45 -1.40
N ILE A 11 -19.70 -0.69 -2.45
CA ILE A 11 -18.68 -0.13 -3.35
C ILE A 11 -17.70 0.75 -2.57
N ALA A 12 -18.19 1.58 -1.66
CA ALA A 12 -17.35 2.42 -0.81
C ALA A 12 -16.47 1.58 0.14
N LEU A 13 -16.98 0.46 0.66
CA LEU A 13 -16.27 -0.47 1.54
C LEU A 13 -15.12 -1.18 0.80
N LEU A 14 -15.35 -1.59 -0.45
CA LEU A 14 -14.36 -2.31 -1.28
C LEU A 14 -13.15 -1.45 -1.66
N ARG A 15 -13.29 -0.11 -1.68
CA ARG A 15 -12.20 0.83 -2.02
C ARG A 15 -11.49 0.47 -3.31
N LEU A 16 -12.23 0.28 -4.39
CA LEU A 16 -11.75 -0.19 -5.70
C LEU A 16 -10.45 0.45 -6.23
N PRO A 17 -10.15 1.75 -6.02
CA PRO A 17 -8.88 2.33 -6.46
C PRO A 17 -7.65 1.63 -5.88
N TYR A 18 -7.75 1.06 -4.68
CA TYR A 18 -6.63 0.32 -4.06
C TYR A 18 -6.38 -1.05 -4.71
N TRP A 19 -7.33 -1.60 -5.47
CA TRP A 19 -7.14 -2.83 -6.24
C TRP A 19 -6.03 -2.69 -7.27
N LEU A 20 -5.98 -1.53 -7.96
CA LEU A 20 -4.89 -1.23 -8.89
C LEU A 20 -3.55 -1.04 -8.17
N MET A 21 -3.58 -0.47 -6.96
CA MET A 21 -2.37 -0.23 -6.18
C MET A 21 -1.75 -1.52 -5.60
N THR A 22 -2.54 -2.56 -5.35
CA THR A 22 -2.05 -3.82 -4.76
C THR A 22 -2.08 -4.96 -5.77
N GLY A 23 -3.26 -5.33 -6.27
CA GLY A 23 -3.40 -6.38 -7.28
C GLY A 23 -2.71 -6.01 -8.59
N GLY A 24 -2.88 -4.78 -9.07
CA GLY A 24 -2.20 -4.28 -10.27
C GLY A 24 -0.68 -4.27 -10.12
N LEU A 25 -0.17 -3.82 -8.97
CA LEU A 25 1.27 -3.81 -8.70
C LEU A 25 1.86 -5.23 -8.66
N SER A 26 1.14 -6.20 -8.06
CA SER A 26 1.57 -7.61 -8.04
C SER A 26 1.64 -8.20 -9.46
N VAL A 27 0.64 -7.93 -10.30
CA VAL A 27 0.63 -8.35 -11.71
C VAL A 27 1.79 -7.71 -12.48
N LEU A 28 2.00 -6.40 -12.35
CA LEU A 28 3.10 -5.69 -13.01
C LEU A 28 4.46 -6.20 -12.55
N THR A 29 4.61 -6.53 -11.27
CA THR A 29 5.85 -7.13 -10.76
C THR A 29 6.10 -8.50 -11.39
N ALA A 30 5.06 -9.35 -11.46
CA ALA A 30 5.16 -10.65 -12.12
C ALA A 30 5.61 -10.48 -13.59
N PHE A 31 5.00 -9.58 -14.34
CA PHE A 31 5.40 -9.30 -15.72
C PHE A 31 6.82 -8.75 -15.85
N ALA A 32 7.20 -7.78 -15.01
CA ALA A 32 8.53 -7.18 -15.04
C ALA A 32 9.66 -8.20 -14.73
N ILE A 33 9.34 -9.23 -13.95
CA ILE A 33 10.29 -10.29 -13.61
C ILE A 33 10.37 -11.34 -14.72
N THR A 34 9.22 -11.82 -15.24
CA THR A 34 9.20 -12.88 -16.27
C THR A 34 9.56 -12.38 -17.66
N LYS A 35 9.18 -11.12 -17.96
CA LYS A 35 9.29 -10.53 -19.33
C LYS A 35 8.63 -11.39 -20.40
N THR A 36 7.67 -12.23 -20.00
CA THR A 36 6.94 -13.16 -20.88
C THR A 36 5.45 -13.04 -20.62
N MET A 37 4.66 -13.52 -21.56
CA MET A 37 3.19 -13.54 -21.42
C MET A 37 2.78 -14.49 -20.29
N ILE A 38 2.03 -13.97 -19.34
CA ILE A 38 1.42 -14.75 -18.26
C ILE A 38 0.01 -15.15 -18.73
N ALA A 39 -0.40 -16.39 -18.46
CA ALA A 39 -1.74 -16.87 -18.83
C ALA A 39 -2.83 -15.97 -18.20
N PRO A 40 -3.88 -15.59 -18.95
CA PRO A 40 -4.92 -14.68 -18.48
C PRO A 40 -5.57 -15.12 -17.16
N GLN A 41 -5.75 -16.42 -16.97
CA GLN A 41 -6.28 -17.00 -15.74
C GLN A 41 -5.37 -16.68 -14.53
N THR A 42 -4.05 -16.83 -14.71
CA THR A 42 -3.07 -16.52 -13.66
C THR A 42 -3.06 -15.04 -13.35
N ILE A 43 -3.17 -14.16 -14.35
CA ILE A 43 -3.28 -12.71 -14.14
C ILE A 43 -4.50 -12.37 -13.28
N LEU A 44 -5.67 -12.95 -13.56
CA LEU A 44 -6.89 -12.75 -12.79
C LEU A 44 -6.71 -13.26 -11.34
N LEU A 45 -6.10 -14.43 -11.16
CA LEU A 45 -5.84 -14.98 -9.83
C LEU A 45 -4.89 -14.07 -9.02
N ILE A 46 -3.80 -13.59 -9.62
CA ILE A 46 -2.86 -12.66 -8.98
C ILE A 46 -3.56 -11.37 -8.59
N PHE A 47 -4.29 -10.77 -9.52
CA PHE A 47 -4.95 -9.48 -9.31
C PHE A 47 -6.02 -9.57 -8.22
N PHE A 48 -6.96 -10.49 -8.36
CA PHE A 48 -8.11 -10.55 -7.46
C PHE A 48 -7.77 -11.11 -6.08
N SER A 49 -6.82 -12.03 -5.94
CA SER A 49 -6.39 -12.47 -4.62
C SER A 49 -5.89 -11.32 -3.77
N MET A 50 -4.96 -10.50 -4.29
CA MET A 50 -4.42 -9.35 -3.57
C MET A 50 -5.46 -8.24 -3.39
N ALA A 51 -6.30 -7.97 -4.40
CA ALA A 51 -7.37 -6.98 -4.33
C ALA A 51 -8.41 -7.33 -3.25
N PHE A 52 -8.80 -8.60 -3.15
CA PHE A 52 -9.76 -9.05 -2.14
C PHE A 52 -9.18 -8.98 -0.72
N ILE A 53 -7.92 -9.39 -0.53
CA ILE A 53 -7.25 -9.24 0.77
C ILE A 53 -7.15 -7.77 1.19
N THR A 54 -6.80 -6.89 0.27
CA THR A 54 -6.77 -5.44 0.51
C THR A 54 -8.13 -4.91 0.95
N SER A 55 -9.19 -5.27 0.22
CA SER A 55 -10.57 -4.87 0.57
C SER A 55 -11.04 -5.48 1.88
N ALA A 56 -10.71 -6.75 2.15
CA ALA A 56 -11.00 -7.41 3.42
C ALA A 56 -10.36 -6.67 4.60
N GLY A 57 -9.09 -6.29 4.44
CA GLY A 57 -8.35 -5.49 5.42
C GLY A 57 -9.00 -4.12 5.68
N PHE A 58 -9.44 -3.42 4.63
CA PHE A 58 -10.16 -2.16 4.79
C PHE A 58 -11.51 -2.35 5.47
N ALA A 59 -12.27 -3.38 5.10
CA ALA A 59 -13.57 -3.67 5.68
C ALA A 59 -13.46 -3.98 7.18
N ILE A 60 -12.54 -4.86 7.56
CA ILE A 60 -12.34 -5.18 8.97
C ILE A 60 -11.77 -3.99 9.76
N ASN A 61 -10.93 -3.17 9.14
CA ASN A 61 -10.47 -1.93 9.77
C ASN A 61 -11.62 -0.94 10.02
N ASP A 62 -12.56 -0.79 9.07
CA ASP A 62 -13.75 0.06 9.26
C ASP A 62 -14.66 -0.47 10.41
N TYR A 63 -14.74 -1.79 10.62
CA TYR A 63 -15.42 -2.38 11.76
C TYR A 63 -14.77 -2.00 13.10
N PHE A 64 -13.44 -2.10 13.20
CA PHE A 64 -12.73 -1.74 14.43
C PHE A 64 -12.69 -0.22 14.68
N ASP A 65 -12.64 0.59 13.62
CA ASP A 65 -12.58 2.05 13.69
C ASP A 65 -13.96 2.72 13.81
N ARG A 66 -15.07 1.99 13.84
CA ARG A 66 -16.46 2.53 13.73
C ARG A 66 -16.76 3.71 14.66
N GLU A 67 -16.25 3.68 15.88
CA GLU A 67 -16.48 4.74 16.89
C GLU A 67 -15.71 6.02 16.52
N SER A 68 -14.45 5.89 16.15
CA SER A 68 -13.63 7.02 15.72
C SER A 68 -14.09 7.56 14.35
N ASP A 69 -14.48 6.67 13.44
CA ASP A 69 -15.00 7.07 12.14
C ASP A 69 -16.35 7.82 12.24
N ALA A 70 -17.16 7.54 13.24
CA ALA A 70 -18.37 8.32 13.50
C ALA A 70 -18.07 9.80 13.79
N VAL A 71 -16.91 10.09 14.37
CA VAL A 71 -16.47 11.46 14.68
C VAL A 71 -15.71 12.09 13.48
N ILE A 72 -14.75 11.35 12.91
CA ILE A 72 -13.82 11.91 11.91
C ILE A 72 -14.33 11.75 10.48
N LYS A 73 -15.03 10.65 10.19
CA LYS A 73 -15.45 10.26 8.82
C LYS A 73 -16.91 9.79 8.80
N PRO A 74 -17.89 10.65 9.17
CA PRO A 74 -19.29 10.26 9.35
C PRO A 74 -19.97 9.74 8.05
N LYS A 75 -19.34 9.96 6.89
CA LYS A 75 -19.80 9.48 5.57
C LYS A 75 -19.39 8.03 5.26
N ARG A 76 -18.55 7.39 6.12
CA ARG A 76 -18.19 5.98 5.92
C ARG A 76 -19.41 5.05 6.05
N PRO A 77 -19.39 3.86 5.41
CA PRO A 77 -20.56 2.98 5.34
C PRO A 77 -21.20 2.65 6.69
N ILE A 78 -20.40 2.38 7.72
CA ILE A 78 -20.93 2.03 9.06
C ILE A 78 -21.54 3.26 9.76
N PRO A 79 -20.79 4.39 9.95
CA PRO A 79 -21.37 5.58 10.57
C PRO A 79 -22.58 6.16 9.81
N ALA A 80 -22.55 6.09 8.48
CA ALA A 80 -23.66 6.55 7.64
C ALA A 80 -24.87 5.61 7.65
N GLY A 81 -24.81 4.45 8.33
CA GLY A 81 -25.90 3.48 8.41
C GLY A 81 -26.22 2.75 7.10
N THR A 82 -25.33 2.83 6.08
CA THR A 82 -25.55 2.15 4.79
C THR A 82 -25.23 0.67 4.83
N LEU A 83 -24.37 0.24 5.75
CA LEU A 83 -24.07 -1.16 6.04
C LEU A 83 -24.10 -1.42 7.55
N SER A 84 -24.65 -2.54 7.94
CA SER A 84 -24.61 -3.01 9.33
C SER A 84 -23.26 -3.62 9.68
N LEU A 85 -22.92 -3.68 10.97
CA LEU A 85 -21.70 -4.33 11.46
C LEU A 85 -21.58 -5.78 10.99
N LYS A 86 -22.71 -6.54 11.04
CA LYS A 86 -22.76 -7.94 10.59
C LYS A 86 -22.43 -8.07 9.10
N GLN A 87 -22.97 -7.17 8.27
CA GLN A 87 -22.68 -7.17 6.83
C GLN A 87 -21.20 -6.89 6.56
N VAL A 88 -20.60 -5.90 7.24
CA VAL A 88 -19.18 -5.56 7.06
C VAL A 88 -18.26 -6.72 7.46
N VAL A 89 -18.52 -7.36 8.60
CA VAL A 89 -17.75 -8.54 9.04
C VAL A 89 -17.93 -9.72 8.07
N ALA A 90 -19.16 -9.99 7.62
CA ALA A 90 -19.43 -11.05 6.65
C ALA A 90 -18.71 -10.80 5.31
N VAL A 91 -18.81 -9.57 4.77
CA VAL A 91 -18.09 -9.18 3.53
C VAL A 91 -16.58 -9.33 3.70
N SER A 92 -16.03 -8.86 4.83
CA SER A 92 -14.60 -9.02 5.11
C SER A 92 -14.18 -10.50 5.14
N GLY A 93 -14.94 -11.35 5.83
CA GLY A 93 -14.68 -12.80 5.90
C GLY A 93 -14.72 -13.48 4.53
N VAL A 94 -15.74 -13.16 3.71
CA VAL A 94 -15.85 -13.68 2.34
C VAL A 94 -14.67 -13.24 1.48
N LEU A 95 -14.27 -11.97 1.55
CA LEU A 95 -13.13 -11.46 0.78
C LEU A 95 -11.80 -12.10 1.22
N PHE A 96 -11.56 -12.29 2.52
CA PHE A 96 -10.40 -13.05 3.01
C PHE A 96 -10.40 -14.47 2.46
N ALA A 97 -11.52 -15.18 2.54
CA ALA A 97 -11.64 -16.54 2.03
C ALA A 97 -11.39 -16.63 0.52
N LEU A 98 -12.00 -15.74 -0.26
CA LEU A 98 -11.79 -15.69 -1.73
C LEU A 98 -10.34 -15.39 -2.09
N GLY A 99 -9.71 -14.41 -1.42
CA GLY A 99 -8.31 -14.08 -1.66
C GLY A 99 -7.37 -15.25 -1.35
N LEU A 100 -7.59 -15.94 -0.24
CA LEU A 100 -6.81 -17.13 0.16
C LEU A 100 -7.00 -18.28 -0.83
N VAL A 101 -8.24 -18.57 -1.24
CA VAL A 101 -8.54 -19.64 -2.23
C VAL A 101 -7.85 -19.33 -3.55
N MET A 102 -7.96 -18.09 -4.06
CA MET A 102 -7.33 -17.70 -5.32
C MET A 102 -5.81 -17.82 -5.26
N ALA A 103 -5.18 -17.43 -4.15
CA ALA A 103 -3.74 -17.59 -3.97
C ALA A 103 -3.33 -19.07 -3.89
N ALA A 104 -4.13 -19.92 -3.23
CA ALA A 104 -3.90 -21.35 -3.16
C ALA A 104 -3.98 -22.04 -4.53
N LEU A 105 -4.87 -21.56 -5.42
CA LEU A 105 -4.99 -22.05 -6.80
C LEU A 105 -3.75 -21.72 -7.67
N ILE A 106 -2.94 -20.75 -7.27
CA ILE A 106 -1.67 -20.45 -7.95
C ILE A 106 -0.58 -21.41 -7.45
N ASN A 107 -0.23 -21.33 -6.19
CA ASN A 107 0.70 -22.24 -5.53
C ASN A 107 0.64 -22.05 -3.99
N TRP A 108 1.23 -22.99 -3.24
CA TRP A 108 1.21 -22.95 -1.79
C TRP A 108 1.97 -21.75 -1.20
N PHE A 109 3.02 -21.25 -1.87
CA PHE A 109 3.84 -20.15 -1.39
C PHE A 109 3.08 -18.81 -1.53
N SER A 110 2.34 -18.63 -2.63
CA SER A 110 1.40 -17.53 -2.80
C SER A 110 0.32 -17.55 -1.72
N PHE A 111 -0.23 -18.73 -1.41
CA PHE A 111 -1.17 -18.91 -0.29
C PHE A 111 -0.55 -18.47 1.05
N ALA A 112 0.69 -18.90 1.33
CA ALA A 112 1.36 -18.56 2.58
C ALA A 112 1.57 -17.04 2.75
N ILE A 113 1.99 -16.35 1.69
CA ILE A 113 2.13 -14.87 1.72
C ILE A 113 0.79 -14.21 2.02
N ILE A 114 -0.26 -14.58 1.30
CA ILE A 114 -1.61 -14.01 1.49
C ILE A 114 -2.18 -14.34 2.88
N ALA A 115 -1.89 -15.53 3.42
CA ALA A 115 -2.30 -15.89 4.77
C ALA A 115 -1.61 -15.03 5.84
N VAL A 116 -0.30 -14.80 5.68
CA VAL A 116 0.46 -13.90 6.56
C VAL A 116 -0.06 -12.46 6.44
N ASP A 117 -0.28 -11.94 5.23
CA ASP A 117 -0.85 -10.61 5.02
C ASP A 117 -2.24 -10.47 5.68
N SER A 118 -3.09 -11.48 5.54
CA SER A 118 -4.41 -11.51 6.17
C SER A 118 -4.31 -11.42 7.70
N LEU A 119 -3.40 -12.19 8.30
CA LEU A 119 -3.14 -12.15 9.73
C LEU A 119 -2.61 -10.78 10.16
N LEU A 120 -1.65 -10.22 9.43
CA LEU A 120 -1.08 -8.90 9.73
C LEU A 120 -2.12 -7.79 9.61
N LEU A 121 -3.06 -7.84 8.65
CA LEU A 121 -4.17 -6.91 8.51
C LEU A 121 -5.15 -6.98 9.70
N LEU A 122 -5.43 -8.19 10.20
CA LEU A 122 -6.24 -8.37 11.41
C LEU A 122 -5.53 -7.81 12.65
N VAL A 123 -4.25 -8.13 12.83
CA VAL A 123 -3.43 -7.61 13.95
C VAL A 123 -3.30 -6.09 13.87
N TYR A 124 -3.10 -5.53 12.67
CA TYR A 124 -3.10 -4.10 12.42
C TYR A 124 -4.38 -3.43 12.92
N SER A 125 -5.53 -3.95 12.47
CA SER A 125 -6.83 -3.35 12.73
C SER A 125 -7.25 -3.48 14.19
N TYR A 126 -6.98 -4.65 14.81
CA TYR A 126 -7.38 -4.94 16.18
C TYR A 126 -6.48 -4.25 17.22
N MET A 127 -5.16 -4.25 17.01
CA MET A 127 -4.22 -3.92 18.08
C MET A 127 -3.22 -2.81 17.72
N VAL A 128 -2.49 -2.93 16.58
CA VAL A 128 -1.30 -2.10 16.33
C VAL A 128 -1.66 -0.63 16.23
N LYS A 129 -2.67 -0.30 15.45
CA LYS A 129 -3.12 1.07 15.21
C LYS A 129 -3.54 1.79 16.49
N ARG A 130 -4.16 1.07 17.43
CA ARG A 130 -4.62 1.62 18.71
C ARG A 130 -3.48 1.88 19.69
N LYS A 131 -2.38 1.13 19.58
CA LYS A 131 -1.22 1.25 20.46
C LYS A 131 -0.19 2.26 19.95
N SER A 132 0.03 2.32 18.64
CA SER A 132 1.02 3.20 18.03
C SER A 132 0.72 3.44 16.55
N GLY A 133 0.39 4.67 16.19
CA GLY A 133 0.21 5.07 14.79
C GLY A 133 1.48 4.89 13.97
N PHE A 134 2.66 5.12 14.56
CA PHE A 134 3.92 4.90 13.82
C PHE A 134 4.19 3.42 13.54
N ALA A 135 3.95 2.53 14.51
CA ALA A 135 4.03 1.08 14.27
C ALA A 135 3.01 0.63 13.22
N ALA A 136 1.81 1.25 13.21
CA ALA A 136 0.81 1.04 12.18
C ALA A 136 1.32 1.46 10.79
N ASN A 137 1.98 2.62 10.68
CA ASN A 137 2.56 3.10 9.42
C ASN A 137 3.67 2.17 8.91
N ILE A 138 4.53 1.65 9.79
CA ILE A 138 5.55 0.65 9.45
C ILE A 138 4.88 -0.62 8.93
N LEU A 139 3.85 -1.13 9.62
CA LEU A 139 3.15 -2.35 9.20
C LEU A 139 2.46 -2.19 7.84
N VAL A 140 1.85 -1.02 7.57
CA VAL A 140 1.29 -0.72 6.24
C VAL A 140 2.38 -0.67 5.17
N GLY A 141 3.57 -0.15 5.48
CA GLY A 141 4.73 -0.22 4.59
C GLY A 141 5.15 -1.67 4.30
N ILE A 142 5.25 -2.51 5.34
CA ILE A 142 5.54 -3.95 5.18
C ILE A 142 4.52 -4.59 4.23
N LEU A 143 3.22 -4.41 4.51
CA LEU A 143 2.13 -4.94 3.68
C LEU A 143 2.13 -4.39 2.23
N THR A 144 2.60 -3.16 2.01
CA THR A 144 2.76 -2.63 0.66
C THR A 144 3.90 -3.33 -0.09
N GLY A 145 5.00 -3.65 0.62
CA GLY A 145 6.14 -4.37 0.04
C GLY A 145 5.81 -5.82 -0.31
N THR A 146 4.87 -6.46 0.39
CA THR A 146 4.45 -7.83 0.09
C THR A 146 3.79 -7.96 -1.28
N ALA A 147 3.24 -6.88 -1.87
CA ALA A 147 2.73 -6.91 -3.25
C ALA A 147 3.82 -7.29 -4.27
N PHE A 148 5.06 -6.84 -4.08
CA PHE A 148 6.20 -7.24 -4.92
C PHE A 148 6.59 -8.70 -4.69
N MET A 149 6.68 -9.12 -3.42
CA MET A 149 6.99 -10.50 -3.07
C MET A 149 5.92 -11.46 -3.59
N TYR A 150 4.65 -11.08 -3.46
CA TYR A 150 3.53 -11.85 -3.96
C TYR A 150 3.59 -11.98 -5.48
N GLY A 151 3.79 -10.88 -6.21
CA GLY A 151 3.95 -10.91 -7.67
C GLY A 151 5.04 -11.89 -8.11
N GLN A 152 6.20 -11.91 -7.46
CA GLN A 152 7.26 -12.88 -7.72
C GLN A 152 6.84 -14.31 -7.36
N ALA A 153 6.26 -14.52 -6.17
CA ALA A 153 5.88 -15.84 -5.67
C ALA A 153 4.89 -16.58 -6.58
N THR A 154 4.10 -15.82 -7.37
CA THR A 154 3.12 -16.40 -8.29
C THR A 154 3.73 -17.04 -9.52
N ILE A 155 4.96 -16.69 -9.88
CA ILE A 155 5.63 -17.07 -11.13
C ILE A 155 6.91 -17.88 -10.91
N THR A 156 7.40 -17.97 -9.65
CA THR A 156 8.62 -18.73 -9.32
C THR A 156 8.32 -19.88 -8.39
N SER A 157 9.16 -20.92 -8.44
CA SER A 157 9.13 -21.97 -7.43
C SER A 157 9.60 -21.42 -6.08
N PRO A 158 9.04 -21.89 -4.93
CA PRO A 158 9.46 -21.46 -3.60
C PRO A 158 10.96 -21.64 -3.33
N ALA A 159 11.59 -22.62 -3.97
CA ALA A 159 13.02 -22.89 -3.84
C ALA A 159 13.92 -21.82 -4.47
N THR A 160 13.36 -20.93 -5.29
CA THR A 160 14.09 -19.86 -5.97
C THR A 160 13.54 -18.48 -5.56
N VAL A 161 13.54 -18.18 -4.24
CA VAL A 161 13.28 -16.80 -3.79
C VAL A 161 14.38 -15.92 -4.35
N ASN A 162 14.08 -15.30 -5.46
CA ASN A 162 15.00 -14.45 -6.18
C ASN A 162 15.11 -13.10 -5.44
N LEU A 163 16.29 -12.50 -5.43
CA LEU A 163 16.54 -11.19 -4.82
C LEU A 163 15.77 -10.04 -5.50
N VAL A 164 15.06 -10.30 -6.61
CA VAL A 164 14.35 -9.26 -7.37
C VAL A 164 13.28 -8.58 -6.52
N SER A 165 12.35 -9.33 -5.94
CA SER A 165 11.29 -8.75 -5.12
C SER A 165 11.84 -8.08 -3.86
N LEU A 166 12.93 -8.61 -3.29
CA LEU A 166 13.62 -7.97 -2.16
C LEU A 166 14.27 -6.65 -2.56
N SER A 167 14.76 -6.52 -3.80
CA SER A 167 15.30 -5.25 -4.31
C SER A 167 14.24 -4.18 -4.57
N LEU A 168 12.99 -4.59 -4.80
CA LEU A 168 11.83 -3.71 -4.92
C LEU A 168 11.24 -3.31 -3.56
N TYR A 169 11.48 -4.11 -2.52
CA TYR A 169 10.88 -3.93 -1.20
C TYR A 169 11.12 -2.54 -0.58
N PRO A 170 12.32 -1.90 -0.72
CA PRO A 170 12.57 -0.55 -0.21
C PRO A 170 11.62 0.53 -0.77
N ILE A 171 10.98 0.28 -1.90
CA ILE A 171 9.94 1.17 -2.47
C ILE A 171 8.78 1.37 -1.48
N ALA A 172 8.47 0.35 -0.69
CA ALA A 172 7.45 0.40 0.35
C ALA A 172 7.74 1.41 1.47
N PHE A 173 8.99 1.82 1.67
CA PHE A 173 9.34 2.86 2.64
C PHE A 173 8.66 4.20 2.31
N GLY A 174 8.43 4.49 1.02
CA GLY A 174 7.66 5.66 0.59
C GLY A 174 6.24 5.69 1.17
N THR A 175 5.60 4.53 1.34
CA THR A 175 4.29 4.41 1.99
C THR A 175 4.35 4.81 3.46
N ILE A 176 5.42 4.42 4.18
CA ILE A 176 5.62 4.82 5.59
C ILE A 176 5.76 6.34 5.67
N GLY A 177 6.61 6.93 4.83
CA GLY A 177 6.78 8.38 4.77
C GLY A 177 5.49 9.12 4.46
N GLY A 178 4.73 8.64 3.45
CA GLY A 178 3.44 9.21 3.07
C GLY A 178 2.41 9.16 4.20
N ASN A 179 2.33 8.05 4.94
CA ASN A 179 1.44 7.91 6.07
C ASN A 179 1.82 8.85 7.22
N VAL A 180 3.12 8.99 7.52
CA VAL A 180 3.60 9.96 8.52
C VAL A 180 3.21 11.39 8.15
N LEU A 181 3.30 11.79 6.86
CA LEU A 181 2.85 13.12 6.45
C LEU A 181 1.32 13.28 6.58
N ARG A 182 0.54 12.25 6.27
CA ARG A 182 -0.92 12.26 6.46
C ARG A 182 -1.30 12.38 7.93
N ASP A 183 -0.57 11.71 8.83
CA ASP A 183 -0.74 11.87 10.29
C ASP A 183 -0.49 13.32 10.74
N ILE A 184 0.50 14.03 10.13
CA ILE A 184 0.73 15.46 10.41
C ILE A 184 -0.48 16.29 9.95
N LEU A 185 -1.07 15.96 8.79
CA LEU A 185 -2.21 16.70 8.24
C LEU A 185 -3.52 16.42 8.98
N SER A 186 -3.65 15.27 9.64
CA SER A 186 -4.86 14.84 10.36
C SER A 186 -4.75 14.95 11.89
N VAL A 187 -3.62 15.43 12.43
CA VAL A 187 -3.28 15.36 13.86
C VAL A 187 -4.36 15.94 14.78
N ASP A 188 -5.03 17.01 14.36
CA ASP A 188 -6.08 17.67 15.17
C ASP A 188 -7.37 16.80 15.25
N GLY A 189 -7.67 16.03 14.18
CA GLY A 189 -8.76 15.05 14.16
C GLY A 189 -8.42 13.81 14.96
N ASP A 190 -7.21 13.27 14.78
CA ASP A 190 -6.73 12.06 15.45
C ASP A 190 -6.63 12.26 16.97
N SER A 191 -6.29 13.47 17.43
CA SER A 191 -6.27 13.83 18.85
C SER A 191 -7.65 13.73 19.50
N LYS A 192 -8.72 14.08 18.78
CA LYS A 192 -10.10 14.03 19.31
C LYS A 192 -10.57 12.61 19.61
N VAL A 193 -10.00 11.62 18.92
CA VAL A 193 -10.37 10.19 19.06
C VAL A 193 -9.29 9.37 19.79
N GLY A 194 -8.22 10.05 20.30
CA GLY A 194 -7.18 9.41 21.11
C GLY A 194 -6.24 8.49 20.31
N TYR A 195 -6.11 8.65 19.00
CA TYR A 195 -5.11 7.89 18.22
C TYR A 195 -3.70 8.41 18.49
N PRO A 196 -2.77 7.53 18.93
CA PRO A 196 -1.41 7.92 19.31
C PRO A 196 -0.51 8.03 18.08
N THR A 197 -0.71 9.08 17.24
CA THR A 197 0.09 9.30 16.03
C THR A 197 1.49 9.83 16.33
N LEU A 198 2.42 9.64 15.40
CA LEU A 198 3.80 10.09 15.57
C LEU A 198 3.92 11.60 15.84
N PRO A 199 3.23 12.48 15.06
CA PRO A 199 3.32 13.92 15.28
C PRO A 199 2.79 14.39 16.65
N GLN A 200 1.90 13.64 17.28
CA GLN A 200 1.47 13.92 18.67
C GLN A 200 2.59 13.63 19.69
N LYS A 201 3.43 12.62 19.42
CA LYS A 201 4.50 12.21 20.34
C LYS A 201 5.76 13.05 20.23
N ILE A 202 6.18 13.38 18.99
CA ILE A 202 7.48 14.03 18.72
C ILE A 202 7.35 15.42 18.07
N GLY A 203 6.12 15.90 17.87
CA GLY A 203 5.84 17.16 17.20
C GLY A 203 5.84 17.05 15.66
N ARG A 204 5.17 18.01 15.01
CA ARG A 204 5.01 18.04 13.54
C ARG A 204 6.34 18.12 12.78
N VAL A 205 7.29 18.92 13.29
CA VAL A 205 8.60 19.13 12.65
C VAL A 205 9.43 17.85 12.65
N SER A 206 9.55 17.18 13.80
CA SER A 206 10.31 15.94 13.91
C SER A 206 9.64 14.82 13.12
N ALA A 207 8.32 14.73 13.11
CA ALA A 207 7.57 13.77 12.31
C ALA A 207 7.80 14.00 10.80
N ALA A 208 7.83 15.26 10.34
CA ALA A 208 8.15 15.57 8.94
C ALA A 208 9.55 15.10 8.55
N LYS A 209 10.55 15.23 9.43
CA LYS A 209 11.90 14.70 9.20
C LYS A 209 11.92 13.18 9.12
N VAL A 210 11.11 12.48 9.94
CA VAL A 210 10.95 11.02 9.84
C VAL A 210 10.33 10.63 8.50
N GLY A 211 9.26 11.30 8.06
CA GLY A 211 8.67 11.08 6.73
C GLY A 211 9.68 11.33 5.60
N ALA A 212 10.46 12.41 5.71
CA ALA A 212 11.52 12.75 4.76
C ALA A 212 12.61 11.67 4.69
N LEU A 213 13.01 11.09 5.82
CA LEU A 213 13.98 9.97 5.85
C LEU A 213 13.48 8.78 5.03
N PHE A 214 12.23 8.38 5.17
CA PHE A 214 11.66 7.29 4.39
C PHE A 214 11.57 7.60 2.89
N PHE A 215 11.25 8.83 2.49
CA PHE A 215 11.32 9.25 1.09
C PHE A 215 12.73 9.26 0.55
N MET A 216 13.71 9.70 1.34
CA MET A 216 15.12 9.66 0.97
C MET A 216 15.59 8.21 0.73
N LEU A 217 15.25 7.30 1.66
CA LEU A 217 15.57 5.87 1.53
C LEU A 217 14.91 5.26 0.28
N THR A 218 13.63 5.55 0.06
CA THR A 218 12.95 5.10 -1.16
C THR A 218 13.63 5.66 -2.41
N GLY A 219 13.91 6.96 -2.47
CA GLY A 219 14.52 7.59 -3.63
C GLY A 219 15.93 7.05 -3.94
N LEU A 220 16.71 6.74 -2.92
CA LEU A 220 18.06 6.17 -3.10
C LEU A 220 18.02 4.69 -3.50
N LEU A 221 17.05 3.91 -2.99
CA LEU A 221 17.01 2.47 -3.17
C LEU A 221 16.07 2.00 -4.30
N ALA A 222 15.17 2.85 -4.79
CA ALA A 222 14.26 2.49 -5.88
C ALA A 222 14.99 2.04 -7.16
N PRO A 223 16.17 2.57 -7.55
CA PRO A 223 16.93 2.08 -8.70
C PRO A 223 17.67 0.76 -8.46
N LEU A 224 17.69 0.22 -7.23
CA LEU A 224 18.44 -0.97 -6.84
C LEU A 224 18.22 -2.18 -7.78
N PRO A 225 16.99 -2.50 -8.25
CA PRO A 225 16.78 -3.62 -9.17
C PRO A 225 17.62 -3.55 -10.44
N TYR A 226 17.87 -2.36 -10.97
CA TYR A 226 18.76 -2.16 -12.11
C TYR A 226 20.24 -2.38 -11.74
N PHE A 227 20.70 -1.77 -10.65
CA PHE A 227 22.13 -1.83 -10.28
C PHE A 227 22.62 -3.22 -9.88
N ILE A 228 21.72 -4.09 -9.41
CA ILE A 228 22.05 -5.50 -9.11
C ILE A 228 21.78 -6.44 -10.30
N GLY A 229 21.46 -5.89 -11.49
CA GLY A 229 21.31 -6.67 -12.72
C GLY A 229 19.98 -7.42 -12.87
N ASN A 230 18.97 -7.14 -12.03
CA ASN A 230 17.68 -7.78 -12.12
C ASN A 230 16.80 -7.17 -13.22
N PHE A 231 16.89 -5.85 -13.41
CA PHE A 231 16.13 -5.10 -14.40
C PHE A 231 17.05 -4.43 -15.42
N THR A 232 16.50 -4.14 -16.59
CA THR A 232 17.21 -3.55 -17.72
C THR A 232 17.23 -2.02 -17.66
N ILE A 233 17.90 -1.40 -18.63
CA ILE A 233 17.96 0.06 -18.79
C ILE A 233 16.56 0.69 -18.94
N TYR A 234 15.55 -0.04 -19.40
CA TYR A 234 14.21 0.49 -19.62
C TYR A 234 13.46 0.81 -18.32
N TYR A 235 13.78 0.15 -17.22
CA TYR A 235 13.28 0.50 -15.88
C TYR A 235 13.83 1.84 -15.38
N LEU A 236 15.10 2.15 -15.72
CA LEU A 236 15.91 3.16 -15.05
C LEU A 236 15.42 4.61 -15.23
N PRO A 237 15.04 5.11 -16.44
CA PRO A 237 14.72 6.54 -16.62
C PRO A 237 13.53 7.01 -15.77
N LEU A 238 12.46 6.23 -15.73
CA LEU A 238 11.24 6.58 -14.98
C LEU A 238 11.47 6.47 -13.48
N ILE A 239 12.22 5.46 -13.03
CA ILE A 239 12.49 5.29 -11.62
C ILE A 239 13.48 6.34 -11.10
N LEU A 240 14.45 6.77 -11.91
CA LEU A 240 15.35 7.88 -11.56
C LEU A 240 14.58 9.21 -11.46
N LEU A 241 13.66 9.47 -12.38
CA LEU A 241 12.79 10.65 -12.27
C LEU A 241 12.00 10.61 -10.96
N TRP A 242 11.43 9.46 -10.61
CA TRP A 242 10.73 9.31 -9.34
C TRP A 242 11.66 9.48 -8.14
N SER A 243 12.85 8.90 -8.17
CA SER A 243 13.89 9.06 -7.14
C SER A 243 14.25 10.53 -6.91
N VAL A 244 14.46 11.30 -7.97
CA VAL A 244 14.75 12.73 -7.88
C VAL A 244 13.62 13.49 -7.21
N LEU A 245 12.36 13.21 -7.56
CA LEU A 245 11.20 13.84 -6.95
C LEU A 245 11.06 13.52 -5.46
N LEU A 246 11.32 12.27 -5.07
CA LEU A 246 11.31 11.85 -3.67
C LEU A 246 12.44 12.49 -2.85
N ILE A 247 13.64 12.51 -3.39
CA ILE A 247 14.82 13.15 -2.75
C ILE A 247 14.59 14.66 -2.64
N TYR A 248 14.07 15.30 -3.69
CA TYR A 248 13.71 16.72 -3.66
C TYR A 248 12.67 17.00 -2.55
N ALA A 249 11.58 16.24 -2.50
CA ALA A 249 10.56 16.38 -1.46
C ALA A 249 11.16 16.17 -0.06
N SER A 250 12.03 15.17 0.11
CA SER A 250 12.73 14.89 1.36
C SER A 250 13.57 16.07 1.83
N ILE A 251 14.45 16.62 0.97
CA ILE A 251 15.29 17.78 1.28
C ILE A 251 14.42 18.97 1.67
N ARG A 252 13.36 19.23 0.90
CA ARG A 252 12.46 20.37 1.16
C ARG A 252 11.66 20.25 2.46
N LEU A 253 11.25 19.04 2.83
CA LEU A 253 10.60 18.77 4.12
C LEU A 253 11.51 19.04 5.32
N VAL A 254 12.83 18.85 5.17
CA VAL A 254 13.81 19.11 6.23
C VAL A 254 14.23 20.57 6.28
N THR A 255 14.41 21.21 5.11
CA THR A 255 14.99 22.57 5.02
C THR A 255 13.97 23.70 5.05
N SER A 256 12.71 23.43 4.65
CA SER A 256 11.64 24.43 4.69
C SER A 256 10.89 24.37 6.03
N ALA A 257 10.29 25.51 6.43
CA ALA A 257 9.42 25.50 7.60
C ALA A 257 8.34 24.41 7.45
N SER A 258 8.20 23.55 8.46
CA SER A 258 7.23 22.44 8.48
C SER A 258 5.80 22.92 8.75
N THR A 259 5.36 23.90 7.94
CA THR A 259 3.97 24.36 7.96
C THR A 259 3.05 23.29 7.35
N VAL A 260 1.79 23.27 7.78
CA VAL A 260 0.77 22.35 7.23
C VAL A 260 0.68 22.50 5.70
N GLN A 261 0.83 23.73 5.19
CA GLN A 261 0.79 24.00 3.76
C GLN A 261 1.98 23.36 3.01
N ASN A 262 3.19 23.46 3.53
CA ASN A 262 4.39 22.84 2.96
C ASN A 262 4.29 21.31 3.02
N VAL A 263 3.88 20.73 4.14
CA VAL A 263 3.68 19.28 4.27
C VAL A 263 2.67 18.79 3.23
N ARG A 264 1.53 19.48 3.07
CA ARG A 264 0.52 19.14 2.06
C ARG A 264 1.05 19.23 0.63
N LYS A 265 1.87 20.28 0.33
CA LYS A 265 2.49 20.43 -0.99
C LYS A 265 3.39 19.24 -1.34
N TYR A 266 4.28 18.85 -0.44
CA TYR A 266 5.22 17.75 -0.72
C TYR A 266 4.58 16.38 -0.64
N GLU A 267 3.60 16.16 0.24
CA GLU A 267 2.76 14.95 0.23
C GLU A 267 2.07 14.78 -1.12
N ARG A 268 1.50 15.86 -1.68
CA ARG A 268 0.86 15.82 -2.99
C ARG A 268 1.85 15.51 -4.12
N ILE A 269 3.05 16.12 -4.12
CA ILE A 269 4.10 15.84 -5.12
C ILE A 269 4.47 14.35 -5.08
N VAL A 270 4.74 13.81 -3.89
CA VAL A 270 5.08 12.39 -3.71
C VAL A 270 3.93 11.50 -4.18
N THR A 271 2.70 11.77 -3.74
CA THR A 271 1.53 10.96 -4.12
C THR A 271 1.29 10.96 -5.63
N MET A 272 1.39 12.12 -6.29
CA MET A 272 1.23 12.19 -7.76
C MET A 272 2.37 11.51 -8.52
N SER A 273 3.59 11.58 -7.99
CA SER A 273 4.75 10.94 -8.62
C SER A 273 4.74 9.40 -8.53
N MET A 274 3.91 8.81 -7.66
CA MET A 274 3.80 7.34 -7.53
C MET A 274 3.41 6.63 -8.82
N ILE A 275 2.79 7.32 -9.78
CA ILE A 275 2.47 6.76 -11.11
C ILE A 275 3.73 6.33 -11.89
N LEU A 276 4.88 6.91 -11.59
CA LEU A 276 6.14 6.58 -12.28
C LEU A 276 6.61 5.15 -12.01
N LEU A 277 6.30 4.59 -10.83
CA LEU A 277 6.65 3.22 -10.50
C LEU A 277 5.93 2.18 -11.39
N PRO A 278 4.58 2.13 -11.49
CA PRO A 278 3.94 1.20 -12.41
C PRO A 278 4.35 1.43 -13.87
N LEU A 279 4.60 2.67 -14.30
CA LEU A 279 5.11 2.94 -15.65
C LEU A 279 6.51 2.38 -15.86
N ALA A 280 7.40 2.44 -14.85
CA ALA A 280 8.73 1.82 -14.92
C ALA A 280 8.65 0.29 -15.00
N LEU A 281 7.74 -0.33 -14.24
CA LEU A 281 7.52 -1.77 -14.30
C LEU A 281 6.92 -2.21 -15.65
N ILE A 282 6.02 -1.40 -16.24
CA ILE A 282 5.48 -1.64 -17.59
C ILE A 282 6.60 -1.55 -18.63
N ALA A 283 7.43 -0.50 -18.55
CA ALA A 283 8.56 -0.34 -19.47
C ALA A 283 9.52 -1.54 -19.39
N GLU A 284 9.83 -1.99 -18.18
CA GLU A 284 10.65 -3.18 -17.96
C GLU A 284 9.99 -4.46 -18.51
N ALA A 285 8.69 -4.64 -18.24
CA ALA A 285 7.96 -5.82 -18.69
C ALA A 285 7.87 -5.94 -20.22
N VAL A 286 7.65 -4.80 -20.90
CA VAL A 286 7.42 -4.76 -22.36
C VAL A 286 8.72 -4.68 -23.14
N LEU A 287 9.63 -3.80 -22.73
CA LEU A 287 10.86 -3.52 -23.47
C LEU A 287 12.05 -4.35 -22.99
N GLY A 288 12.08 -4.70 -21.69
CA GLY A 288 13.16 -5.49 -21.11
C GLY A 288 13.27 -6.92 -21.65
N GLY A 289 12.23 -7.45 -22.27
CA GLY A 289 12.25 -8.74 -22.98
C GLY A 289 12.78 -8.66 -24.41
N LEU A 290 13.09 -7.45 -24.92
CA LEU A 290 13.66 -7.26 -26.26
C LEU A 290 15.20 -7.30 -26.29
N LEU A 291 15.84 -7.25 -25.12
CA LEU A 291 17.27 -7.40 -24.90
C LEU A 291 17.62 -8.84 -24.47
#